data_829f4848977428a86ef076ba97568657
#
_entry.id   829f4848977428a86ef076ba97568657
#
_cell.length_a   1.000
_cell.length_b   1.000
_cell.length_c   1.000
_cell.angle_alpha   90.00
_cell.angle_beta   90.00
_cell.angle_gamma   90.00
#
_symmetry.space_group_name_H-M   'P 1'
#
loop_
_entity.id
_entity.type
_entity.pdbx_description
1 polymer ?
#
loop_
_entity_poly.entity_id
_entity_poly.type
_entity_poly.pdbx_seq_one_letter_code
_entity_poly.pdbx_strand_id
1 'polypeptide(L)'
;RHWVATEYAPYFYRAQIESVDAPIRIATGAAAELRVRVTNTSRQTIAFQSERQRGVHLGAHLRPPGGADPTELRAGFVDLELEPGAATELTLPLPPLAEPGRYEIEIDLVDEGVKWFQALGSQPLTLPIEVAEAP
;
A
#
# COMPACT_ATOMS: atom_id res chain seq x y z
N ARG A 1 -21.77 21.38 19.21
CA ARG A 1 -21.96 21.01 17.85
C ARG A 1 -20.99 19.98 17.37
N HIS A 2 -21.54 18.92 17.04
CA HIS A 2 -20.75 17.76 16.65
C HIS A 2 -20.45 17.68 15.16
N TRP A 3 -21.10 18.50 14.36
CA TRP A 3 -20.90 18.49 12.91
C TRP A 3 -19.45 18.85 12.54
N VAL A 4 -18.76 19.57 13.41
CA VAL A 4 -17.38 19.94 13.17
C VAL A 4 -16.50 18.69 12.96
N ALA A 5 -16.72 17.67 13.76
CA ALA A 5 -15.96 16.43 13.62
C ALA A 5 -16.17 15.79 12.26
N THR A 6 -17.35 15.94 11.67
CA THR A 6 -17.65 15.39 10.37
C THR A 6 -16.88 16.09 9.25
N GLU A 7 -16.58 17.36 9.44
CA GLU A 7 -15.84 18.12 8.44
C GLU A 7 -14.38 17.67 8.34
N TYR A 8 -13.88 17.00 9.37
CA TYR A 8 -12.52 16.49 9.37
C TYR A 8 -12.48 15.00 9.06
N ALA A 9 -13.49 14.52 8.36
CA ALA A 9 -13.65 13.12 8.02
C ALA A 9 -12.41 12.46 7.39
N PRO A 10 -11.63 13.12 6.50
CA PRO A 10 -10.42 12.49 5.94
C PRO A 10 -9.46 11.97 6.99
N TYR A 11 -9.46 12.54 8.18
CA TYR A 11 -8.56 12.10 9.24
C TYR A 11 -9.07 10.86 9.99
N PHE A 12 -10.20 10.32 9.59
CA PHE A 12 -10.75 9.11 10.18
C PHE A 12 -10.69 7.92 9.23
N TYR A 13 -9.92 8.02 8.17
CA TYR A 13 -9.70 6.89 7.27
C TYR A 13 -9.07 5.72 8.01
N ARG A 14 -9.61 4.54 7.74
CA ARG A 14 -9.08 3.27 8.23
C ARG A 14 -9.20 2.25 7.13
N ALA A 15 -8.23 1.38 7.04
CA ALA A 15 -8.27 0.29 6.08
C ALA A 15 -7.53 -0.92 6.63
N GLN A 16 -7.95 -2.09 6.18
CA GLN A 16 -7.25 -3.34 6.41
C GLN A 16 -6.65 -3.77 5.09
N ILE A 17 -5.37 -4.11 5.10
CA ILE A 17 -4.66 -4.53 3.90
C ILE A 17 -4.19 -5.95 4.10
N GLU A 18 -4.52 -6.83 3.16
CA GLU A 18 -4.16 -8.24 3.22
C GLU A 18 -3.48 -8.67 1.94
N SER A 19 -2.52 -9.58 2.06
CA SER A 19 -1.88 -10.17 0.89
C SER A 19 -2.81 -11.20 0.26
N VAL A 20 -2.97 -11.12 -1.06
CA VAL A 20 -3.69 -12.14 -1.83
C VAL A 20 -2.73 -13.27 -2.21
N ASP A 21 -1.48 -12.90 -2.48
CA ASP A 21 -0.42 -13.85 -2.82
C ASP A 21 0.44 -14.13 -1.59
N ALA A 22 0.90 -15.36 -1.45
CA ALA A 22 1.79 -15.73 -0.34
C ALA A 22 2.56 -16.97 -0.70
N PRO A 23 3.70 -17.21 -0.08
CA PRO A 23 4.75 -16.27 0.23
C PRO A 23 5.44 -15.79 -1.06
N ILE A 24 6.15 -14.68 -0.98
CA ILE A 24 6.67 -14.04 -2.19
C ILE A 24 8.12 -14.41 -2.41
N ARG A 25 8.38 -15.03 -3.57
CA ARG A 25 9.73 -15.42 -4.00
C ARG A 25 9.93 -14.96 -5.43
N ILE A 26 11.04 -14.30 -5.69
CA ILE A 26 11.30 -13.65 -6.96
C ILE A 26 12.74 -13.94 -7.36
N ALA A 27 12.99 -14.10 -8.67
CA ALA A 27 14.34 -14.18 -9.18
C ALA A 27 14.92 -12.78 -9.39
N THR A 28 16.23 -12.64 -9.27
CA THR A 28 16.89 -11.36 -9.52
C THR A 28 16.58 -10.87 -10.93
N GLY A 29 16.28 -9.58 -11.04
CA GLY A 29 15.99 -8.94 -12.33
C GLY A 29 14.62 -9.26 -12.91
N ALA A 30 13.85 -10.14 -12.28
CA ALA A 30 12.54 -10.51 -12.81
C ALA A 30 11.49 -9.43 -12.53
N ALA A 31 10.57 -9.28 -13.46
CA ALA A 31 9.39 -8.46 -13.23
C ALA A 31 8.46 -9.19 -12.26
N ALA A 32 7.92 -8.46 -11.30
CA ALA A 32 7.02 -9.04 -10.31
C ALA A 32 5.99 -8.01 -9.87
N GLU A 33 4.89 -8.51 -9.33
CA GLU A 33 3.87 -7.64 -8.75
C GLU A 33 3.21 -8.34 -7.57
N LEU A 34 2.74 -7.54 -6.63
CA LEU A 34 2.01 -8.02 -5.46
C LEU A 34 0.55 -7.64 -5.59
N ARG A 35 -0.33 -8.57 -5.25
CA ARG A 35 -1.75 -8.26 -5.17
C ARG A 35 -2.16 -8.18 -3.71
N VAL A 36 -2.87 -7.12 -3.37
CA VAL A 36 -3.38 -6.92 -2.02
C VAL A 36 -4.87 -6.65 -2.07
N ARG A 37 -5.54 -7.05 -1.00
CA ARG A 37 -6.94 -6.72 -0.81
C ARG A 37 -7.02 -5.61 0.22
N VAL A 38 -7.69 -4.52 -0.14
CA VAL A 38 -7.90 -3.38 0.74
C VAL A 38 -9.36 -3.36 1.13
N THR A 39 -9.64 -3.38 2.42
CA THR A 39 -11.00 -3.27 2.96
C THR A 39 -11.12 -1.93 3.68
N ASN A 40 -12.15 -1.16 3.35
CA ASN A 40 -12.42 0.09 4.03
C ASN A 40 -13.09 -0.21 5.37
N THR A 41 -12.35 0.00 6.45
CA THR A 41 -12.87 -0.22 7.81
C THR A 41 -13.28 1.09 8.49
N SER A 42 -13.26 2.18 7.76
CA SER A 42 -13.72 3.47 8.27
C SER A 42 -15.21 3.67 8.00
N ARG A 43 -15.74 4.79 8.47
CA ARG A 43 -17.14 5.14 8.28
C ARG A 43 -17.37 6.04 7.08
N GLN A 44 -16.35 6.33 6.33
CA GLN A 44 -16.44 7.21 5.17
C GLN A 44 -15.84 6.55 3.95
N THR A 45 -16.30 7.00 2.80
CA THR A 45 -15.82 6.48 1.52
C THR A 45 -14.36 6.86 1.32
N ILE A 46 -13.54 5.90 0.89
CA ILE A 46 -12.15 6.16 0.53
C ILE A 46 -12.10 6.44 -0.97
N ALA A 47 -11.66 7.64 -1.34
CA ALA A 47 -11.63 8.07 -2.73
C ALA A 47 -10.25 7.84 -3.34
N PHE A 48 -10.10 6.71 -4.05
CA PHE A 48 -8.92 6.47 -4.88
C PHE A 48 -9.05 7.30 -6.16
N GLN A 49 -7.96 7.82 -6.66
CA GLN A 49 -7.95 8.61 -7.87
C GLN A 49 -6.82 8.18 -8.80
N SER A 50 -7.07 8.31 -10.10
CA SER A 50 -6.05 8.01 -11.10
C SER A 50 -4.98 9.10 -11.16
N GLU A 51 -5.28 10.29 -10.69
CA GLU A 51 -4.29 11.37 -10.61
C GLU A 51 -3.25 11.04 -9.55
N ARG A 52 -1.97 11.30 -9.87
CA ARG A 52 -0.87 10.89 -8.99
C ARG A 52 -0.66 11.77 -7.77
N GLN A 53 -1.13 13.00 -7.82
CA GLN A 53 -0.85 13.99 -6.78
C GLN A 53 -2.00 14.22 -5.81
N ARG A 54 -3.12 13.54 -6.03
CA ARG A 54 -4.32 13.70 -5.21
C ARG A 54 -5.00 12.38 -4.95
N GLY A 55 -5.79 12.37 -3.90
CA GLY A 55 -6.60 11.23 -3.53
C GLY A 55 -5.79 10.15 -2.86
N VAL A 56 -6.40 9.01 -2.68
CA VAL A 56 -5.79 7.90 -1.98
C VAL A 56 -5.15 6.95 -2.97
N HIS A 57 -3.95 6.50 -2.65
CA HIS A 57 -3.22 5.51 -3.43
C HIS A 57 -2.63 4.46 -2.52
N LEU A 58 -2.21 3.36 -3.12
CA LEU A 58 -1.42 2.36 -2.44
C LEU A 58 0.00 2.89 -2.37
N GLY A 59 0.59 2.89 -1.18
CA GLY A 59 1.95 3.33 -0.97
C GLY A 59 2.74 2.27 -0.26
N ALA A 60 4.02 2.15 -0.57
CA ALA A 60 4.85 1.13 0.05
C ALA A 60 6.27 1.61 0.25
N HIS A 61 6.93 1.00 1.23
CA HIS A 61 8.36 1.16 1.47
C HIS A 61 9.02 -0.19 1.32
N LEU A 62 9.90 -0.30 0.34
CA LEU A 62 10.66 -1.54 0.08
C LEU A 62 12.04 -1.41 0.71
N ARG A 63 12.30 -2.23 1.73
CA ARG A 63 13.56 -2.23 2.45
C ARG A 63 14.46 -3.33 1.93
N PRO A 64 15.64 -2.97 1.39
CA PRO A 64 16.60 -3.96 0.90
C PRO A 64 17.31 -4.69 2.04
N PRO A 65 17.97 -5.82 1.74
CA PRO A 65 18.85 -6.46 2.71
C PRO A 65 19.98 -5.50 3.13
N GLY A 66 20.46 -5.64 4.34
CA GLY A 66 21.61 -4.87 4.81
C GLY A 66 21.32 -3.48 5.33
N GLY A 67 20.05 -3.08 5.39
CA GLY A 67 19.68 -1.83 6.05
C GLY A 67 19.88 -0.56 5.24
N ALA A 68 20.02 -0.65 3.92
CA ALA A 68 20.04 0.53 3.08
C ALA A 68 18.69 1.24 3.10
N ASP A 69 18.65 2.48 2.61
CA ASP A 69 17.44 3.27 2.62
C ASP A 69 16.31 2.59 1.83
N PRO A 70 15.09 2.65 2.33
CA PRO A 70 13.97 2.06 1.62
C PRO A 70 13.62 2.83 0.35
N THR A 71 13.07 2.11 -0.62
CA THR A 71 12.52 2.71 -1.83
C THR A 71 11.02 2.90 -1.63
N GLU A 72 10.54 4.10 -1.90
CA GLU A 72 9.12 4.40 -1.81
C GLU A 72 8.43 4.09 -3.12
N LEU A 73 7.31 3.37 -3.06
CA LEU A 73 6.55 2.94 -4.23
C LEU A 73 5.13 3.47 -4.15
N ARG A 74 4.51 3.61 -5.31
CA ARG A 74 3.10 4.00 -5.44
C ARG A 74 2.39 3.11 -6.45
N ALA A 75 1.13 2.84 -6.18
CA ALA A 75 0.27 2.09 -7.10
C ALA A 75 -1.19 2.41 -6.79
N GLY A 76 -2.12 1.73 -7.47
CA GLY A 76 -3.53 1.96 -7.21
C GLY A 76 -4.05 3.26 -7.79
N PHE A 77 -3.52 3.68 -8.94
CA PHE A 77 -3.96 4.91 -9.61
C PHE A 77 -5.23 4.64 -10.39
N VAL A 78 -6.32 4.45 -9.65
CA VAL A 78 -7.64 4.15 -10.22
C VAL A 78 -8.66 5.13 -9.66
N ASP A 79 -9.68 5.42 -10.43
CA ASP A 79 -10.79 6.23 -9.96
C ASP A 79 -11.83 5.29 -9.37
N LEU A 80 -11.84 5.21 -8.06
CA LEU A 80 -12.70 4.28 -7.34
C LEU A 80 -13.09 4.87 -5.99
N GLU A 81 -14.38 4.87 -5.72
CA GLU A 81 -14.88 5.22 -4.39
C GLU A 81 -15.18 3.92 -3.63
N LEU A 82 -14.36 3.64 -2.64
CA LEU A 82 -14.50 2.43 -1.83
C LEU A 82 -15.36 2.73 -0.63
N GLU A 83 -16.58 2.22 -0.64
CA GLU A 83 -17.56 2.47 0.42
C GLU A 83 -17.15 1.80 1.73
N PRO A 84 -17.64 2.28 2.87
CA PRO A 84 -17.40 1.62 4.16
C PRO A 84 -17.78 0.14 4.11
N GLY A 85 -16.89 -0.72 4.58
CA GLY A 85 -17.10 -2.16 4.58
C GLY A 85 -16.80 -2.86 3.27
N ALA A 86 -16.60 -2.11 2.18
CA ALA A 86 -16.28 -2.71 0.89
C ALA A 86 -14.79 -3.00 0.76
N ALA A 87 -14.45 -3.91 -0.14
CA ALA A 87 -13.07 -4.28 -0.40
C ALA A 87 -12.78 -4.23 -1.90
N THR A 88 -11.52 -4.01 -2.24
CA THR A 88 -11.05 -4.05 -3.61
C THR A 88 -9.65 -4.67 -3.63
N GLU A 89 -9.28 -5.25 -4.77
CA GLU A 89 -7.92 -5.72 -4.97
C GLU A 89 -7.14 -4.70 -5.77
N LEU A 90 -5.91 -4.46 -5.35
CA LEU A 90 -4.99 -3.56 -6.01
C LEU A 90 -3.68 -4.28 -6.26
N THR A 91 -2.99 -3.90 -7.31
CA THR A 91 -1.72 -4.49 -7.71
C THR A 91 -0.61 -3.49 -7.52
N LEU A 92 0.45 -3.93 -6.87
CA LEU A 92 1.67 -3.13 -6.68
C LEU A 92 2.79 -3.74 -7.50
N PRO A 93 3.18 -3.11 -8.62
CA PRO A 93 4.34 -3.55 -9.38
C PRO A 93 5.61 -3.32 -8.58
N LEU A 94 6.52 -4.29 -8.58
CA LEU A 94 7.81 -4.17 -7.95
C LEU A 94 8.87 -3.84 -9.00
N PRO A 95 9.82 -2.96 -8.70
CA PRO A 95 10.94 -2.75 -9.61
C PRO A 95 11.80 -4.02 -9.68
N PRO A 96 12.52 -4.24 -10.77
CA PRO A 96 13.46 -5.36 -10.81
C PRO A 96 14.49 -5.22 -9.70
N LEU A 97 14.74 -6.32 -8.97
CA LEU A 97 15.65 -6.32 -7.83
C LEU A 97 16.93 -7.06 -8.24
N ALA A 98 18.05 -6.34 -8.23
CA ALA A 98 19.31 -6.87 -8.73
C ALA A 98 20.04 -7.74 -7.72
N GLU A 99 19.86 -7.48 -6.44
CA GLU A 99 20.59 -8.19 -5.40
C GLU A 99 19.75 -9.28 -4.76
N PRO A 100 20.28 -10.50 -4.61
CA PRO A 100 19.59 -11.53 -3.87
C PRO A 100 19.56 -11.21 -2.39
N GLY A 101 18.61 -11.78 -1.68
CA GLY A 101 18.50 -11.64 -0.25
C GLY A 101 17.07 -11.48 0.19
N ARG A 102 16.91 -11.15 1.46
CA ARG A 102 15.61 -10.95 2.06
C ARG A 102 15.28 -9.47 2.13
N TYR A 103 14.25 -9.10 1.42
CA TYR A 103 13.68 -7.75 1.44
C TYR A 103 12.45 -7.75 2.35
N GLU A 104 12.07 -6.57 2.81
CA GLU A 104 10.83 -6.39 3.55
C GLU A 104 10.06 -5.27 2.88
N ILE A 105 8.77 -5.49 2.63
CA ILE A 105 7.92 -4.44 2.10
C ILE A 105 6.82 -4.10 3.10
N GLU A 106 6.64 -2.81 3.35
CA GLU A 106 5.57 -2.29 4.18
C GLU A 106 4.59 -1.57 3.28
N ILE A 107 3.35 -2.03 3.27
CA ILE A 107 2.31 -1.52 2.37
C ILE A 107 1.23 -0.82 3.17
N ASP A 108 0.88 0.38 2.76
CA ASP A 108 -0.14 1.20 3.42
C ASP A 108 -0.95 1.91 2.35
N LEU A 109 -1.91 2.68 2.77
CA LEU A 109 -2.58 3.65 1.91
C LEU A 109 -2.06 5.04 2.26
N VAL A 110 -2.03 5.90 1.28
CA VAL A 110 -1.61 7.29 1.46
C VAL A 110 -2.64 8.21 0.84
N ASP A 111 -3.05 9.22 1.61
CA ASP A 111 -3.85 10.32 1.10
C ASP A 111 -2.85 11.39 0.69
N GLU A 112 -2.64 11.51 -0.61
CA GLU A 112 -1.52 12.29 -1.15
C GLU A 112 -1.57 13.75 -0.70
N GLY A 113 -0.43 14.22 -0.21
CA GLY A 113 -0.30 15.57 0.31
C GLY A 113 -0.93 15.77 1.69
N VAL A 114 -1.54 14.74 2.26
CA VAL A 114 -2.19 14.83 3.57
C VAL A 114 -1.49 13.92 4.57
N LYS A 115 -1.76 12.61 4.52
CA LYS A 115 -1.18 11.67 5.49
C LYS A 115 -1.17 10.25 4.95
N TRP A 116 -0.26 9.46 5.48
CA TRP A 116 -0.33 8.00 5.38
C TRP A 116 -1.35 7.48 6.40
N PHE A 117 -2.05 6.41 6.05
CA PHE A 117 -3.08 5.83 6.93
C PHE A 117 -2.49 5.35 8.25
N GLN A 118 -1.24 4.91 8.24
CA GLN A 118 -0.54 4.53 9.47
C GLN A 118 -0.56 5.66 10.50
N ALA A 119 -0.40 6.89 10.05
CA ALA A 119 -0.44 8.06 10.93
C ALA A 119 -1.83 8.30 11.52
N LEU A 120 -2.85 7.68 10.93
CA LEU A 120 -4.24 7.77 11.40
C LEU A 120 -4.63 6.56 12.26
N GLY A 121 -3.68 5.66 12.51
CA GLY A 121 -3.92 4.49 13.35
C GLY A 121 -4.22 3.20 12.61
N SER A 122 -4.25 3.21 11.28
CA SER A 122 -4.35 1.98 10.49
C SER A 122 -3.03 1.21 10.57
N GLN A 123 -3.13 -0.10 10.52
CA GLN A 123 -1.95 -0.95 10.53
C GLN A 123 -1.52 -1.28 9.11
N PRO A 124 -0.27 -0.96 8.72
CA PRO A 124 0.22 -1.34 7.41
C PRO A 124 0.46 -2.84 7.34
N LEU A 125 0.52 -3.37 6.12
CA LEU A 125 0.85 -4.76 5.88
C LEU A 125 2.35 -4.87 5.66
N THR A 126 3.02 -5.72 6.44
CA THR A 126 4.46 -5.96 6.28
C THR A 126 4.68 -7.39 5.82
N LEU A 127 5.42 -7.54 4.72
CA LEU A 127 5.68 -8.84 4.11
C LEU A 127 7.16 -9.02 3.82
N PRO A 128 7.71 -10.24 4.02
CA PRO A 128 9.04 -10.56 3.53
C PRO A 128 8.99 -10.91 2.05
N ILE A 129 10.05 -10.57 1.32
CA ILE A 129 10.23 -10.95 -0.08
C ILE A 129 11.59 -11.62 -0.19
N GLU A 130 11.60 -12.86 -0.65
CA GLU A 130 12.85 -13.58 -0.87
C GLU A 130 13.25 -13.41 -2.33
N VAL A 131 14.45 -12.88 -2.56
CA VAL A 131 15.00 -12.71 -3.89
C VAL A 131 16.18 -13.64 -4.05
N ALA A 132 16.08 -14.56 -5.00
CA ALA A 132 17.12 -15.55 -5.28
C ALA A 132 17.74 -15.27 -6.64
N GLU A 133 19.03 -15.62 -6.78
CA GLU A 133 19.69 -15.46 -8.06
C GLU A 133 18.98 -16.28 -9.12
N ALA A 134 18.85 -15.69 -10.32
CA ALA A 134 18.32 -16.40 -11.47
C ALA A 134 19.27 -17.55 -11.83
N PRO A 135 18.73 -18.72 -12.25
CA PRO A 135 19.56 -19.85 -12.62
C PRO A 135 20.39 -19.60 -13.87
#